data_0d927f4f185b92e7c3445ce7aa616ed3
#
_entry.id   0d927f4f185b92e7c3445ce7aa616ed3
#
_cell.length_a   1.000
_cell.length_b   1.000
_cell.length_c   1.000
_cell.angle_alpha   90.00
_cell.angle_beta   90.00
_cell.angle_gamma   90.00
#
_symmetry.space_group_name_H-M   'P 1'
#
loop_
_entity.id
_entity.type
_entity.pdbx_description
1 polymer ?
#
loop_
_entity_poly.entity_id
_entity_poly.type
_entity_poly.pdbx_seq_one_letter_code
_entity_poly.pdbx_strand_id
1 'polypeptide(L)'
;MAKKKTEEKLNLDAILFKCRDILRQARNSGSFFEKRDMMLTLVFLRFIGEKYEYGVAKLRQDLIAQGLDPDDEEIVAAFFDDATFTDGTYNLPIEARWSTIINTPAPQLNVALDTALHAIATSSKQLKGCIVEGTFTTRNLAPNDIKKIVDEVHKINHKTFGEEKDLIGRVYEYFLKEFAVNATKEEGEYYTPHDVVQLIATMIEPFDGTLYDPCCGSGGMFIQSADIVKAKKGDISRINVYGQEKEPATYRLAKMNLALRGISHNLGEEADSSFTHDLHKGIYFDYIMANPPFNLKGWYNDNLKNDSRWADYGTPPESNANYAWILHILSHLRASQGVAGFLLANGALGDSDTVQIRKRLIENDKVEAIIILPRELFITTDISVTLWILNQNKKGGEYHGRTLRNREHEILFMDLRTWTENAVKGEGKKKVLLSEEQIQKAAYIYHSWQSEGTDGTNYAVPELYRSVGTEEIKENNWSLVPSKHIEFIDHDLDIDFKAEMSRIQQE
;
A
#
# COMPACT_ATOMS: atom_id res chain seq x y z
N MET A 1 -11.50 3.75 -54.73
CA MET A 1 -10.64 3.14 -53.67
C MET A 1 -10.81 3.95 -52.39
N ALA A 2 -11.63 3.48 -51.46
CA ALA A 2 -11.83 4.13 -50.18
C ALA A 2 -10.63 3.79 -49.26
N LYS A 3 -9.89 4.83 -48.83
CA LYS A 3 -8.87 4.68 -47.80
C LYS A 3 -9.54 4.16 -46.53
N LYS A 4 -9.23 2.90 -46.09
CA LYS A 4 -9.48 2.42 -44.76
C LYS A 4 -8.82 3.43 -43.81
N LYS A 5 -9.60 4.19 -43.04
CA LYS A 5 -9.13 4.86 -41.83
C LYS A 5 -8.61 3.78 -40.89
N THR A 6 -7.32 3.68 -40.71
CA THR A 6 -6.70 2.96 -39.60
C THR A 6 -7.24 3.63 -38.34
N GLU A 7 -8.04 2.90 -37.54
CA GLU A 7 -8.38 3.36 -36.21
C GLU A 7 -7.07 3.53 -35.44
N GLU A 8 -6.74 4.76 -35.09
CA GLU A 8 -5.60 5.05 -34.22
C GLU A 8 -5.90 4.35 -32.86
N LYS A 9 -5.03 3.40 -32.48
CA LYS A 9 -5.11 2.74 -31.18
C LYS A 9 -5.00 3.83 -30.09
N LEU A 10 -6.05 4.03 -29.28
CA LEU A 10 -6.07 5.01 -28.21
C LEU A 10 -4.90 4.73 -27.23
N ASN A 11 -4.16 5.78 -26.90
CA ASN A 11 -3.05 5.71 -25.95
C ASN A 11 -3.50 6.25 -24.59
N LEU A 12 -3.46 5.41 -23.55
CA LEU A 12 -3.89 5.76 -22.20
C LEU A 12 -3.09 6.96 -21.66
N ASP A 13 -1.76 6.93 -21.79
CA ASP A 13 -0.90 8.00 -21.26
C ASP A 13 -1.20 9.34 -21.91
N ALA A 14 -1.52 9.34 -23.22
CA ALA A 14 -1.92 10.55 -23.94
C ALA A 14 -3.26 11.13 -23.43
N ILE A 15 -4.21 10.25 -23.07
CA ILE A 15 -5.50 10.67 -22.48
C ILE A 15 -5.26 11.27 -21.10
N LEU A 16 -4.50 10.60 -20.25
CA LEU A 16 -4.20 11.04 -18.88
C LEU A 16 -3.44 12.37 -18.89
N PHE A 17 -2.43 12.49 -19.77
CA PHE A 17 -1.69 13.74 -19.98
C PHE A 17 -2.63 14.88 -20.39
N LYS A 18 -3.55 14.61 -21.30
CA LYS A 18 -4.51 15.63 -21.79
C LYS A 18 -5.45 16.09 -20.67
N CYS A 19 -5.97 15.18 -19.86
CA CYS A 19 -6.79 15.51 -18.67
C CYS A 19 -6.02 16.43 -17.72
N ARG A 20 -4.77 16.06 -17.39
CA ARG A 20 -3.89 16.87 -16.56
C ARG A 20 -3.67 18.27 -17.14
N ASP A 21 -3.37 18.34 -18.44
CA ASP A 21 -3.05 19.62 -19.11
C ASP A 21 -4.25 20.55 -19.14
N ILE A 22 -5.44 20.04 -19.42
CA ILE A 22 -6.70 20.82 -19.33
C ILE A 22 -6.87 21.42 -17.93
N LEU A 23 -6.69 20.63 -16.88
CA LEU A 23 -6.80 21.11 -15.49
C LEU A 23 -5.71 22.13 -15.12
N ARG A 24 -4.50 21.99 -15.65
CA ARG A 24 -3.43 22.96 -15.40
C ARG A 24 -3.73 24.32 -16.01
N GLN A 25 -4.39 24.34 -17.18
CA GLN A 25 -4.73 25.56 -17.91
C GLN A 25 -6.06 26.17 -17.45
N ALA A 26 -6.93 25.36 -16.83
CA ALA A 26 -8.26 25.82 -16.40
C ALA A 26 -8.14 26.87 -15.28
N ARG A 27 -8.96 27.94 -15.41
CA ARG A 27 -9.11 28.94 -14.36
C ARG A 27 -9.90 28.33 -13.20
N ASN A 28 -9.61 28.77 -11.96
CA ASN A 28 -10.27 28.34 -10.73
C ASN A 28 -10.10 26.83 -10.40
N SER A 29 -9.17 26.13 -11.03
CA SER A 29 -8.96 24.70 -10.80
C SER A 29 -8.30 24.37 -9.45
N GLY A 30 -7.92 25.39 -8.66
CA GLY A 30 -7.38 25.22 -7.31
C GLY A 30 -5.89 24.85 -7.24
N SER A 31 -5.47 24.41 -6.05
CA SER A 31 -4.13 23.90 -5.78
C SER A 31 -3.87 22.55 -6.48
N PHE A 32 -2.63 22.08 -6.44
CA PHE A 32 -2.28 20.77 -7.00
C PHE A 32 -3.08 19.63 -6.36
N PHE A 33 -3.29 19.66 -5.06
CA PHE A 33 -4.08 18.66 -4.33
C PHE A 33 -5.54 18.67 -4.72
N GLU A 34 -6.13 19.83 -4.85
CA GLU A 34 -7.52 19.98 -5.27
C GLU A 34 -7.75 19.52 -6.72
N LYS A 35 -6.76 19.74 -7.59
CA LYS A 35 -6.79 19.20 -8.96
C LYS A 35 -6.69 17.67 -8.97
N ARG A 36 -5.80 17.10 -8.14
CA ARG A 36 -5.67 15.67 -7.93
C ARG A 36 -6.99 15.07 -7.48
N ASP A 37 -7.55 15.59 -6.40
CA ASP A 37 -8.76 15.08 -5.79
C ASP A 37 -9.95 15.16 -6.75
N MET A 38 -10.08 16.25 -7.50
CA MET A 38 -11.09 16.39 -8.55
C MET A 38 -10.93 15.33 -9.64
N MET A 39 -9.71 15.09 -10.13
CA MET A 39 -9.49 14.07 -11.15
C MET A 39 -9.76 12.67 -10.64
N LEU A 40 -9.28 12.33 -9.43
CA LEU A 40 -9.48 11.02 -8.84
C LEU A 40 -10.95 10.76 -8.54
N THR A 41 -11.69 11.79 -8.11
CA THR A 41 -13.15 11.71 -7.93
C THR A 41 -13.87 11.47 -9.26
N LEU A 42 -13.47 12.15 -10.33
CA LEU A 42 -14.08 11.94 -11.65
C LEU A 42 -13.78 10.55 -12.21
N VAL A 43 -12.54 10.07 -12.03
CA VAL A 43 -12.14 8.70 -12.38
C VAL A 43 -12.93 7.67 -11.56
N PHE A 44 -13.14 7.94 -10.26
CA PHE A 44 -13.98 7.11 -9.41
C PHE A 44 -15.40 7.00 -9.98
N LEU A 45 -16.07 8.12 -10.29
CA LEU A 45 -17.40 8.13 -10.89
C LEU A 45 -17.43 7.35 -12.22
N ARG A 46 -16.39 7.46 -13.04
CA ARG A 46 -16.28 6.73 -14.30
C ARG A 46 -16.22 5.22 -14.10
N PHE A 47 -15.34 4.75 -13.21
CA PHE A 47 -15.15 3.31 -13.00
C PHE A 47 -16.31 2.66 -12.23
N ILE A 48 -16.87 3.35 -11.23
CA ILE A 48 -18.03 2.81 -10.51
C ILE A 48 -19.26 2.74 -11.43
N GLY A 49 -19.42 3.73 -12.32
CA GLY A 49 -20.45 3.73 -13.36
C GLY A 49 -20.27 2.60 -14.37
N GLU A 50 -19.04 2.32 -14.80
CA GLU A 50 -18.74 1.20 -15.71
C GLU A 50 -19.03 -0.15 -15.06
N LYS A 51 -18.65 -0.33 -13.80
CA LYS A 51 -18.98 -1.56 -13.05
C LYS A 51 -20.49 -1.76 -12.89
N TYR A 52 -21.22 -0.70 -12.60
CA TYR A 52 -22.67 -0.74 -12.56
C TYR A 52 -23.27 -1.17 -13.91
N GLU A 53 -22.86 -0.54 -15.01
CA GLU A 53 -23.34 -0.87 -16.36
C GLU A 53 -23.03 -2.34 -16.72
N TYR A 54 -21.83 -2.82 -16.38
CA TYR A 54 -21.45 -4.21 -16.61
C TYR A 54 -22.27 -5.19 -15.75
N GLY A 55 -22.46 -4.87 -14.46
CA GLY A 55 -23.27 -5.67 -13.53
C GLY A 55 -24.72 -5.79 -13.98
N VAL A 56 -25.34 -4.68 -14.40
CA VAL A 56 -26.70 -4.67 -14.96
C VAL A 56 -26.78 -5.52 -16.23
N ALA A 57 -25.80 -5.39 -17.14
CA ALA A 57 -25.79 -6.17 -18.38
C ALA A 57 -25.68 -7.67 -18.11
N LYS A 58 -24.84 -8.08 -17.17
CA LYS A 58 -24.69 -9.48 -16.74
C LYS A 58 -25.97 -10.00 -16.11
N LEU A 59 -26.55 -9.24 -15.16
CA LEU A 59 -27.80 -9.59 -14.51
C LEU A 59 -28.93 -9.80 -15.53
N ARG A 60 -29.08 -8.91 -16.51
CA ARG A 60 -30.08 -9.05 -17.57
C ARG A 60 -29.90 -10.35 -18.37
N GLN A 61 -28.66 -10.75 -18.66
CA GLN A 61 -28.39 -12.03 -19.32
C GLN A 61 -28.80 -13.22 -18.44
N ASP A 62 -28.49 -13.16 -17.13
CA ASP A 62 -28.87 -14.21 -16.18
C ASP A 62 -30.39 -14.32 -16.00
N LEU A 63 -31.13 -13.19 -15.97
CA LEU A 63 -32.58 -13.15 -15.92
C LEU A 63 -33.19 -13.77 -17.17
N ILE A 64 -32.72 -13.45 -18.38
CA ILE A 64 -33.15 -14.04 -19.63
C ILE A 64 -32.94 -15.58 -19.60
N ALA A 65 -31.77 -16.04 -19.12
CA ALA A 65 -31.48 -17.46 -19.01
C ALA A 65 -32.42 -18.19 -18.03
N GLN A 66 -32.97 -17.49 -17.04
CA GLN A 66 -33.94 -17.99 -16.08
C GLN A 66 -35.40 -17.81 -16.54
N GLY A 67 -35.65 -17.22 -17.71
CA GLY A 67 -37.00 -16.96 -18.23
C GLY A 67 -37.74 -15.83 -17.52
N LEU A 68 -36.99 -14.92 -16.83
CA LEU A 68 -37.53 -13.76 -16.16
C LEU A 68 -37.43 -12.52 -17.06
N ASP A 69 -38.22 -11.49 -16.75
CA ASP A 69 -38.16 -10.21 -17.47
C ASP A 69 -36.85 -9.46 -17.13
N PRO A 70 -35.96 -9.23 -18.10
CA PRO A 70 -34.70 -8.53 -17.86
C PRO A 70 -34.86 -7.01 -17.64
N ASP A 71 -36.02 -6.47 -17.96
CA ASP A 71 -36.31 -5.03 -17.84
C ASP A 71 -37.20 -4.68 -16.64
N ASP A 72 -37.56 -5.68 -15.82
CA ASP A 72 -38.24 -5.47 -14.55
C ASP A 72 -37.32 -4.77 -13.54
N GLU A 73 -37.56 -3.47 -13.32
CA GLU A 73 -36.74 -2.64 -12.44
C GLU A 73 -36.79 -3.08 -10.97
N GLU A 74 -37.90 -3.69 -10.50
CA GLU A 74 -38.01 -4.20 -9.13
C GLU A 74 -37.13 -5.43 -8.93
N ILE A 75 -37.14 -6.33 -9.90
CA ILE A 75 -36.26 -7.52 -9.90
C ILE A 75 -34.80 -7.08 -9.98
N VAL A 76 -34.45 -6.16 -10.87
CA VAL A 76 -33.08 -5.64 -11.01
C VAL A 76 -32.64 -4.96 -9.70
N ALA A 77 -33.48 -4.14 -9.07
CA ALA A 77 -33.15 -3.49 -7.81
C ALA A 77 -32.95 -4.49 -6.66
N ALA A 78 -33.83 -5.52 -6.56
CA ALA A 78 -33.74 -6.55 -5.54
C ALA A 78 -32.42 -7.34 -5.63
N PHE A 79 -31.94 -7.64 -6.83
CA PHE A 79 -30.66 -8.32 -7.03
C PHE A 79 -29.46 -7.47 -6.63
N PHE A 80 -29.51 -6.14 -6.75
CA PHE A 80 -28.46 -5.25 -6.29
C PHE A 80 -28.43 -5.09 -4.77
N ASP A 81 -29.50 -5.34 -4.08
CA ASP A 81 -29.58 -5.34 -2.62
C ASP A 81 -29.14 -6.67 -2.00
N ASP A 82 -29.01 -7.74 -2.80
CA ASP A 82 -28.50 -9.02 -2.32
C ASP A 82 -26.95 -8.98 -2.23
N ALA A 83 -26.40 -9.39 -1.07
CA ALA A 83 -25.00 -9.41 -0.76
C ALA A 83 -24.13 -10.29 -1.70
N THR A 84 -24.73 -10.98 -2.67
CA THR A 84 -24.05 -11.78 -3.69
C THR A 84 -23.38 -10.96 -4.80
N PHE A 85 -23.65 -9.65 -4.90
CA PHE A 85 -22.97 -8.73 -5.83
C PHE A 85 -21.70 -8.12 -5.22
N THR A 86 -20.77 -8.96 -4.79
CA THR A 86 -19.61 -8.54 -3.98
C THR A 86 -18.40 -8.07 -4.77
N ASP A 87 -18.41 -8.05 -6.09
CA ASP A 87 -17.24 -7.69 -6.93
C ASP A 87 -16.98 -6.16 -7.04
N GLY A 88 -17.41 -5.35 -6.04
CA GLY A 88 -17.32 -3.89 -6.10
C GLY A 88 -18.32 -3.26 -7.09
N THR A 89 -19.40 -3.97 -7.39
CA THR A 89 -20.56 -3.44 -8.10
C THR A 89 -21.55 -2.89 -7.08
N TYR A 90 -21.92 -1.64 -7.25
CA TYR A 90 -22.84 -0.93 -6.36
C TYR A 90 -24.10 -0.54 -7.12
N ASN A 91 -25.25 -0.59 -6.46
CA ASN A 91 -26.47 -0.01 -7.03
C ASN A 91 -26.32 1.51 -7.10
N LEU A 92 -26.34 2.08 -8.30
CA LEU A 92 -26.17 3.51 -8.49
C LEU A 92 -27.52 4.19 -8.78
N PRO A 93 -27.86 5.24 -8.01
CA PRO A 93 -28.95 6.15 -8.35
C PRO A 93 -28.80 6.70 -9.77
N ILE A 94 -29.90 7.07 -10.38
CA ILE A 94 -29.93 7.49 -11.80
C ILE A 94 -28.98 8.66 -12.06
N GLU A 95 -28.89 9.58 -11.10
CA GLU A 95 -28.04 10.77 -11.15
C GLU A 95 -26.55 10.42 -11.15
N ALA A 96 -26.20 9.29 -10.56
CA ALA A 96 -24.81 8.82 -10.41
C ALA A 96 -24.36 7.88 -11.55
N ARG A 97 -25.26 7.48 -12.43
CA ARG A 97 -24.93 6.63 -13.58
C ARG A 97 -24.07 7.40 -14.58
N TRP A 98 -23.00 6.77 -15.06
CA TRP A 98 -22.10 7.44 -16.00
C TRP A 98 -22.82 7.86 -17.30
N SER A 99 -23.79 7.08 -17.74
CA SER A 99 -24.67 7.43 -18.88
C SER A 99 -25.44 8.74 -18.67
N THR A 100 -25.84 9.06 -17.45
CA THR A 100 -26.48 10.36 -17.13
C THR A 100 -25.44 11.48 -17.16
N ILE A 101 -24.28 11.27 -16.55
CA ILE A 101 -23.20 12.27 -16.46
C ILE A 101 -22.69 12.67 -17.86
N ILE A 102 -22.36 11.70 -18.73
CA ILE A 102 -21.77 11.98 -20.05
C ILE A 102 -22.74 12.72 -20.97
N ASN A 103 -24.03 12.50 -20.83
CA ASN A 103 -25.08 13.13 -21.61
C ASN A 103 -25.53 14.49 -21.05
N THR A 104 -25.03 14.90 -19.89
CA THR A 104 -25.35 16.19 -19.28
C THR A 104 -24.76 17.34 -20.09
N PRO A 105 -25.52 18.41 -20.42
CA PRO A 105 -25.00 19.59 -21.09
C PRO A 105 -23.90 20.28 -20.27
N ALA A 106 -22.89 20.79 -20.95
CA ALA A 106 -21.70 21.41 -20.34
C ALA A 106 -22.02 22.45 -19.23
N PRO A 107 -22.99 23.36 -19.36
CA PRO A 107 -23.28 24.32 -18.30
C PRO A 107 -23.80 23.71 -16.99
N GLN A 108 -24.34 22.51 -17.04
CA GLN A 108 -24.91 21.80 -15.88
C GLN A 108 -23.96 20.77 -15.26
N LEU A 109 -22.79 20.49 -15.89
CA LEU A 109 -21.92 19.40 -15.50
C LEU A 109 -21.37 19.52 -14.09
N ASN A 110 -20.93 20.71 -13.64
CA ASN A 110 -20.43 20.89 -12.28
C ASN A 110 -21.49 20.49 -11.23
N VAL A 111 -22.75 20.92 -11.45
CA VAL A 111 -23.86 20.57 -10.57
C VAL A 111 -24.21 19.09 -10.66
N ALA A 112 -24.27 18.53 -11.87
CA ALA A 112 -24.62 17.13 -12.07
C ALA A 112 -23.60 16.20 -11.43
N LEU A 113 -22.30 16.52 -11.49
CA LEU A 113 -21.24 15.74 -10.84
C LEU A 113 -21.39 15.76 -9.31
N ASP A 114 -21.65 16.91 -8.70
CA ASP A 114 -21.87 16.99 -7.25
C ASP A 114 -23.20 16.33 -6.84
N THR A 115 -24.25 16.43 -7.66
CA THR A 115 -25.49 15.68 -7.44
C THR A 115 -25.26 14.17 -7.46
N ALA A 116 -24.45 13.67 -8.40
CA ALA A 116 -24.06 12.27 -8.47
C ALA A 116 -23.31 11.82 -7.21
N LEU A 117 -22.36 12.63 -6.75
CA LEU A 117 -21.62 12.37 -5.51
C LEU A 117 -22.52 12.32 -4.29
N HIS A 118 -23.41 13.29 -4.14
CA HIS A 118 -24.40 13.31 -3.05
C HIS A 118 -25.32 12.08 -3.08
N ALA A 119 -25.81 11.71 -4.25
CA ALA A 119 -26.67 10.55 -4.43
C ALA A 119 -25.95 9.24 -4.00
N ILE A 120 -24.67 9.08 -4.35
CA ILE A 120 -23.86 7.95 -3.92
C ILE A 120 -23.65 7.95 -2.40
N ALA A 121 -23.30 9.11 -1.82
CA ALA A 121 -23.05 9.24 -0.37
C ALA A 121 -24.28 8.91 0.48
N THR A 122 -25.49 9.16 -0.05
CA THR A 122 -26.76 8.91 0.65
C THR A 122 -27.29 7.50 0.44
N SER A 123 -27.03 6.88 -0.71
CA SER A 123 -27.56 5.55 -1.06
C SER A 123 -26.69 4.40 -0.60
N SER A 124 -25.39 4.60 -0.45
CA SER A 124 -24.45 3.51 -0.11
C SER A 124 -23.67 3.80 1.16
N LYS A 125 -23.87 2.94 2.19
CA LYS A 125 -23.07 3.01 3.44
C LYS A 125 -21.58 2.73 3.20
N GLN A 126 -21.26 1.86 2.24
CA GLN A 126 -19.87 1.48 1.93
C GLN A 126 -19.12 2.62 1.23
N LEU A 127 -19.82 3.39 0.39
CA LEU A 127 -19.26 4.52 -0.33
C LEU A 127 -19.36 5.85 0.44
N LYS A 128 -20.10 5.86 1.55
CA LYS A 128 -20.14 7.01 2.46
C LYS A 128 -18.73 7.26 3.01
N GLY A 129 -18.28 8.51 2.93
CA GLY A 129 -16.92 8.91 3.33
C GLY A 129 -15.85 8.78 2.23
N CYS A 130 -16.16 8.16 1.07
CA CYS A 130 -15.31 8.26 -0.12
C CYS A 130 -15.38 9.64 -0.79
N ILE A 131 -16.41 10.40 -0.51
CA ILE A 131 -16.88 11.51 -1.36
C ILE A 131 -16.80 12.81 -0.61
N VAL A 132 -16.33 13.86 -1.30
CA VAL A 132 -16.45 15.26 -0.86
C VAL A 132 -17.57 15.90 -1.67
N GLU A 133 -18.64 16.25 -1.00
CA GLU A 133 -19.71 17.02 -1.63
C GLU A 133 -19.23 18.43 -2.01
N GLY A 134 -19.74 18.95 -3.11
CA GLY A 134 -19.39 20.29 -3.59
C GLY A 134 -18.01 20.40 -4.25
N THR A 135 -17.34 19.30 -4.55
CA THR A 135 -16.01 19.29 -5.20
C THR A 135 -15.99 20.08 -6.51
N PHE A 136 -17.01 19.93 -7.35
CA PHE A 136 -17.08 20.55 -8.68
C PHE A 136 -17.76 21.92 -8.66
N THR A 137 -18.81 22.10 -7.89
CA THR A 137 -19.53 23.40 -7.79
C THR A 137 -18.73 24.45 -7.06
N THR A 138 -17.96 24.09 -6.02
CA THR A 138 -17.07 25.02 -5.31
C THR A 138 -15.98 25.57 -6.24
N ARG A 139 -15.42 24.74 -7.12
CA ARG A 139 -14.40 25.15 -8.09
C ARG A 139 -15.01 25.81 -9.32
N ASN A 140 -16.19 25.38 -9.70
CA ASN A 140 -16.97 25.91 -10.80
C ASN A 140 -16.11 26.11 -12.08
N LEU A 141 -15.52 25.01 -12.55
CA LEU A 141 -14.75 25.02 -13.79
C LEU A 141 -15.59 25.53 -14.95
N ALA A 142 -14.95 26.21 -15.91
CA ALA A 142 -15.65 26.66 -17.11
C ALA A 142 -16.35 25.48 -17.82
N PRO A 143 -17.59 25.65 -18.31
CA PRO A 143 -18.37 24.55 -18.92
C PRO A 143 -17.62 23.76 -19.99
N ASN A 144 -16.85 24.46 -20.83
CA ASN A 144 -16.07 23.81 -21.87
C ASN A 144 -14.90 22.99 -21.34
N ASP A 145 -14.30 23.39 -20.22
CA ASP A 145 -13.15 22.69 -19.66
C ASP A 145 -13.59 21.43 -18.92
N ILE A 146 -14.63 21.52 -18.08
CA ILE A 146 -15.17 20.33 -17.42
C ILE A 146 -15.72 19.32 -18.44
N LYS A 147 -16.39 19.77 -19.51
CA LYS A 147 -16.89 18.88 -20.55
C LYS A 147 -15.74 18.15 -21.27
N LYS A 148 -14.67 18.86 -21.63
CA LYS A 148 -13.49 18.23 -22.24
C LYS A 148 -12.87 17.16 -21.33
N ILE A 149 -12.76 17.42 -20.02
CA ILE A 149 -12.22 16.46 -19.06
C ILE A 149 -13.13 15.24 -18.99
N VAL A 150 -14.43 15.40 -18.84
CA VAL A 150 -15.42 14.31 -18.82
C VAL A 150 -15.38 13.48 -20.10
N ASP A 151 -15.25 14.12 -21.27
CA ASP A 151 -15.14 13.44 -22.56
C ASP A 151 -13.83 12.65 -22.70
N GLU A 152 -12.71 13.15 -22.16
CA GLU A 152 -11.45 12.39 -22.16
C GLU A 152 -11.53 11.20 -21.17
N VAL A 153 -12.04 11.41 -19.96
CA VAL A 153 -12.22 10.36 -18.95
C VAL A 153 -13.17 9.26 -19.45
N HIS A 154 -14.21 9.63 -20.22
CA HIS A 154 -15.12 8.65 -20.83
C HIS A 154 -14.42 7.62 -21.72
N LYS A 155 -13.30 7.99 -22.38
CA LYS A 155 -12.51 7.09 -23.22
C LYS A 155 -11.79 6.03 -22.40
N ILE A 156 -11.57 6.26 -21.10
CA ILE A 156 -10.92 5.33 -20.19
C ILE A 156 -11.95 4.30 -19.73
N ASN A 157 -11.84 3.08 -20.24
CA ASN A 157 -12.74 1.98 -19.88
C ASN A 157 -12.12 0.63 -20.23
N HIS A 158 -12.58 -0.44 -19.56
CA HIS A 158 -12.05 -1.80 -19.77
C HIS A 158 -12.31 -2.35 -21.17
N LYS A 159 -13.33 -1.89 -21.88
CA LYS A 159 -13.57 -2.29 -23.28
C LYS A 159 -12.46 -1.79 -24.20
N THR A 160 -11.96 -0.59 -23.96
CA THR A 160 -10.89 0.05 -24.76
C THR A 160 -9.50 -0.41 -24.34
N PHE A 161 -9.28 -0.60 -23.05
CA PHE A 161 -7.98 -0.89 -22.43
C PHE A 161 -7.96 -2.23 -21.66
N GLY A 162 -8.76 -3.23 -22.08
CA GLY A 162 -8.87 -4.52 -21.41
C GLY A 162 -7.61 -5.38 -21.39
N GLU A 163 -6.59 -5.03 -22.18
CA GLU A 163 -5.25 -5.65 -22.12
C GLU A 163 -4.44 -5.14 -20.88
N GLU A 164 -4.83 -4.00 -20.29
CA GLU A 164 -4.19 -3.43 -19.10
C GLU A 164 -4.66 -4.20 -17.86
N LYS A 165 -3.76 -4.92 -17.20
CA LYS A 165 -4.08 -5.80 -16.06
C LYS A 165 -4.69 -5.07 -14.86
N ASP A 166 -4.24 -3.83 -14.60
CA ASP A 166 -4.77 -2.96 -13.55
C ASP A 166 -4.99 -1.54 -14.11
N LEU A 167 -5.99 -1.37 -14.94
CA LEU A 167 -6.34 -0.08 -15.53
C LEU A 167 -6.65 0.98 -14.45
N ILE A 168 -7.38 0.60 -13.41
CA ILE A 168 -7.76 1.49 -12.31
C ILE A 168 -6.50 1.97 -11.58
N GLY A 169 -5.63 1.05 -11.18
CA GLY A 169 -4.38 1.37 -10.50
C GLY A 169 -3.49 2.28 -11.31
N ARG A 170 -3.29 1.96 -12.57
CA ARG A 170 -2.47 2.77 -13.46
C ARG A 170 -2.97 4.21 -13.61
N VAL A 171 -4.28 4.39 -13.73
CA VAL A 171 -4.89 5.73 -13.82
C VAL A 171 -4.71 6.49 -12.50
N TYR A 172 -4.96 5.83 -11.37
CA TYR A 172 -4.77 6.42 -10.04
C TYR A 172 -3.29 6.77 -9.78
N GLU A 173 -2.37 5.86 -10.03
CA GLU A 173 -0.93 6.09 -9.86
C GLU A 173 -0.42 7.24 -10.73
N TYR A 174 -0.90 7.34 -11.96
CA TYR A 174 -0.55 8.46 -12.83
C TYR A 174 -0.90 9.80 -12.17
N PHE A 175 -2.14 9.99 -11.71
CA PHE A 175 -2.55 11.26 -11.12
C PHE A 175 -1.93 11.49 -9.74
N LEU A 176 -1.75 10.46 -8.94
CA LEU A 176 -1.02 10.57 -7.67
C LEU A 176 0.42 11.03 -7.93
N LYS A 177 1.12 10.41 -8.86
CA LYS A 177 2.50 10.77 -9.23
C LYS A 177 2.60 12.19 -9.82
N GLU A 178 1.76 12.52 -10.80
CA GLU A 178 1.80 13.81 -11.50
C GLU A 178 1.50 15.01 -10.58
N PHE A 179 0.66 14.81 -9.58
CA PHE A 179 0.33 15.85 -8.61
C PHE A 179 1.19 15.79 -7.34
N ALA A 180 1.91 14.67 -7.06
CA ALA A 180 2.85 14.56 -5.94
C ALA A 180 4.22 15.20 -6.22
N VAL A 181 4.68 15.23 -7.47
CA VAL A 181 6.02 15.78 -7.86
C VAL A 181 6.17 17.26 -7.46
N ASN A 182 5.08 17.98 -7.22
CA ASN A 182 5.07 19.37 -6.80
C ASN A 182 4.63 19.58 -5.34
N ALA A 183 4.39 18.50 -4.59
CA ALA A 183 4.17 18.56 -3.16
C ALA A 183 5.50 18.87 -2.46
N THR A 184 5.50 19.80 -1.50
CA THR A 184 6.66 20.07 -0.67
C THR A 184 7.01 18.83 0.14
N LYS A 185 8.31 18.61 0.44
CA LYS A 185 8.82 17.45 1.20
C LYS A 185 8.19 17.26 2.59
N GLU A 186 7.36 18.18 3.03
CA GLU A 186 6.71 18.18 4.35
C GLU A 186 5.39 17.41 4.39
N GLU A 187 4.80 17.07 3.25
CA GLU A 187 3.49 16.42 3.18
C GLU A 187 3.56 14.91 2.85
N GLY A 188 4.70 14.30 3.03
CA GLY A 188 5.06 12.90 3.24
C GLY A 188 4.11 11.78 2.81
N GLU A 189 3.35 11.89 1.72
CA GLU A 189 2.67 10.74 1.13
C GLU A 189 3.72 9.81 0.50
N TYR A 190 4.21 8.86 1.29
CA TYR A 190 5.16 7.86 0.84
C TYR A 190 4.41 6.75 0.10
N TYR A 191 4.48 6.79 -1.22
CA TYR A 191 4.08 5.64 -2.02
C TYR A 191 5.09 4.49 -1.79
N THR A 192 4.61 3.37 -1.27
CA THR A 192 5.45 2.18 -1.09
C THR A 192 5.62 1.47 -2.44
N PRO A 193 6.85 1.26 -2.94
CA PRO A 193 7.09 0.58 -4.21
C PRO A 193 6.49 -0.82 -4.23
N HIS A 194 5.96 -1.21 -5.40
CA HIS A 194 5.30 -2.50 -5.60
C HIS A 194 6.17 -3.70 -5.20
N ASP A 195 7.43 -3.70 -5.61
CA ASP A 195 8.41 -4.75 -5.30
C ASP A 195 8.67 -4.88 -3.79
N VAL A 196 8.66 -3.76 -3.06
CA VAL A 196 8.81 -3.77 -1.59
C VAL A 196 7.57 -4.35 -0.92
N VAL A 197 6.36 -3.98 -1.36
CA VAL A 197 5.12 -4.59 -0.83
C VAL A 197 5.07 -6.06 -1.15
N GLN A 198 5.48 -6.45 -2.37
CA GLN A 198 5.55 -7.84 -2.79
C GLN A 198 6.54 -8.63 -1.93
N LEU A 199 7.71 -8.06 -1.59
CA LEU A 199 8.65 -8.67 -0.67
C LEU A 199 8.00 -8.94 0.69
N ILE A 200 7.39 -7.92 1.31
CA ILE A 200 6.73 -8.06 2.61
C ILE A 200 5.66 -9.15 2.55
N ALA A 201 4.73 -9.06 1.58
CA ALA A 201 3.62 -10.01 1.46
C ALA A 201 4.10 -11.44 1.13
N THR A 202 5.20 -11.60 0.38
CA THR A 202 5.75 -12.92 0.09
C THR A 202 6.40 -13.54 1.33
N MET A 203 6.98 -12.71 2.21
CA MET A 203 7.59 -13.19 3.45
C MET A 203 6.57 -13.57 4.51
N ILE A 204 5.55 -12.71 4.76
CA ILE A 204 4.59 -12.95 5.86
C ILE A 204 3.32 -13.69 5.44
N GLU A 205 3.07 -13.85 4.14
CA GLU A 205 2.00 -14.68 3.54
C GLU A 205 0.58 -14.35 4.04
N PRO A 206 0.06 -13.11 3.87
CA PRO A 206 -1.25 -12.70 4.36
C PRO A 206 -2.38 -13.24 3.47
N PHE A 207 -2.57 -14.57 3.43
CA PHE A 207 -3.46 -15.24 2.47
C PHE A 207 -4.91 -15.38 2.94
N ASP A 208 -5.15 -15.26 4.23
CA ASP A 208 -6.49 -15.28 4.84
C ASP A 208 -6.47 -14.58 6.21
N GLY A 209 -7.65 -14.28 6.75
CA GLY A 209 -7.79 -13.63 8.05
C GLY A 209 -7.88 -12.10 7.97
N THR A 210 -7.29 -11.42 8.93
CA THR A 210 -7.36 -9.96 9.07
C THR A 210 -6.01 -9.31 8.78
N LEU A 211 -6.00 -8.32 7.87
CA LEU A 211 -4.82 -7.54 7.49
C LEU A 211 -5.02 -6.08 7.92
N TYR A 212 -4.07 -5.52 8.67
CA TYR A 212 -4.13 -4.16 9.18
C TYR A 212 -2.94 -3.31 8.74
N ASP A 213 -3.22 -2.03 8.45
CA ASP A 213 -2.21 -0.99 8.24
C ASP A 213 -2.58 0.26 9.04
N PRO A 214 -1.83 0.62 10.11
CA PRO A 214 -2.12 1.77 10.96
C PRO A 214 -1.87 3.14 10.31
N CYS A 215 -1.30 3.18 9.11
CA CYS A 215 -0.97 4.41 8.37
C CYS A 215 -1.11 4.14 6.86
N CYS A 216 -2.32 3.69 6.47
CA CYS A 216 -2.55 3.00 5.21
C CYS A 216 -2.40 3.86 3.94
N GLY A 217 -2.22 5.17 4.08
CA GLY A 217 -2.09 6.06 2.94
C GLY A 217 -3.28 5.93 1.99
N SER A 218 -3.03 5.81 0.71
CA SER A 218 -4.05 5.57 -0.31
C SER A 218 -4.51 4.10 -0.43
N GLY A 219 -4.12 3.23 0.50
CA GLY A 219 -4.50 1.81 0.50
C GLY A 219 -3.67 0.91 -0.42
N GLY A 220 -2.55 1.40 -0.94
CA GLY A 220 -1.71 0.69 -1.91
C GLY A 220 -1.21 -0.67 -1.41
N MET A 221 -0.85 -0.76 -0.13
CA MET A 221 -0.38 -2.00 0.50
C MET A 221 -1.45 -3.10 0.46
N PHE A 222 -2.70 -2.77 0.75
CA PHE A 222 -3.83 -3.70 0.69
C PHE A 222 -4.11 -4.20 -0.73
N ILE A 223 -4.08 -3.29 -1.71
CA ILE A 223 -4.36 -3.60 -3.12
C ILE A 223 -3.34 -4.60 -3.64
N GLN A 224 -2.06 -4.30 -3.41
CA GLN A 224 -0.97 -5.16 -3.87
C GLN A 224 -0.96 -6.52 -3.17
N SER A 225 -1.29 -6.56 -1.87
CA SER A 225 -1.47 -7.83 -1.14
C SER A 225 -2.60 -8.65 -1.74
N ALA A 226 -3.72 -8.01 -2.07
CA ALA A 226 -4.86 -8.65 -2.72
C ALA A 226 -4.48 -9.24 -4.10
N ASP A 227 -3.68 -8.53 -4.89
CA ASP A 227 -3.22 -9.01 -6.19
C ASP A 227 -2.27 -10.21 -6.06
N ILE A 228 -1.41 -10.24 -5.05
CA ILE A 228 -0.53 -11.38 -4.74
C ILE A 228 -1.37 -12.62 -4.39
N VAL A 229 -2.42 -12.45 -3.57
CA VAL A 229 -3.33 -13.54 -3.20
C VAL A 229 -4.03 -14.09 -4.43
N LYS A 230 -4.57 -13.22 -5.30
CA LYS A 230 -5.19 -13.63 -6.58
C LYS A 230 -4.20 -14.38 -7.47
N ALA A 231 -2.96 -13.90 -7.59
CA ALA A 231 -1.93 -14.55 -8.41
C ALA A 231 -1.57 -15.96 -7.92
N LYS A 232 -1.63 -16.20 -6.61
CA LYS A 232 -1.44 -17.52 -5.99
C LYS A 232 -2.72 -18.38 -5.98
N LYS A 233 -3.75 -17.98 -6.75
CA LYS A 233 -5.08 -18.65 -6.82
C LYS A 233 -5.81 -18.70 -5.47
N GLY A 234 -5.53 -17.75 -4.59
CA GLY A 234 -6.23 -17.54 -3.35
C GLY A 234 -7.56 -16.80 -3.56
N ASP A 235 -8.40 -16.86 -2.55
CA ASP A 235 -9.68 -16.16 -2.50
C ASP A 235 -9.55 -14.86 -1.68
N ILE A 236 -9.62 -13.72 -2.34
CA ILE A 236 -9.51 -12.41 -1.70
C ILE A 236 -10.64 -12.14 -0.70
N SER A 237 -11.81 -12.81 -0.86
CA SER A 237 -12.92 -12.67 0.07
C SER A 237 -12.59 -13.21 1.48
N ARG A 238 -11.52 -13.98 1.61
CA ARG A 238 -11.01 -14.51 2.89
C ARG A 238 -10.16 -13.51 3.68
N ILE A 239 -9.83 -12.35 3.07
CA ILE A 239 -9.06 -11.30 3.73
C ILE A 239 -9.98 -10.15 4.11
N ASN A 240 -9.99 -9.80 5.39
CA ASN A 240 -10.66 -8.61 5.88
C ASN A 240 -9.61 -7.52 6.14
N VAL A 241 -9.73 -6.42 5.41
CA VAL A 241 -8.79 -5.31 5.48
C VAL A 241 -9.23 -4.28 6.51
N TYR A 242 -8.30 -3.90 7.38
CA TYR A 242 -8.45 -2.83 8.35
C TYR A 242 -7.35 -1.81 8.16
N GLY A 243 -7.67 -0.53 8.28
CA GLY A 243 -6.66 0.51 8.15
C GLY A 243 -7.02 1.76 8.91
N GLN A 244 -6.05 2.61 9.09
CA GLN A 244 -6.25 3.95 9.62
C GLN A 244 -5.37 4.94 8.87
N GLU A 245 -5.91 6.12 8.58
CA GLU A 245 -5.20 7.19 7.91
C GLU A 245 -5.58 8.53 8.55
N LYS A 246 -4.58 9.34 8.82
CA LYS A 246 -4.76 10.62 9.50
C LYS A 246 -5.25 11.72 8.57
N GLU A 247 -4.77 11.73 7.33
CA GLU A 247 -5.07 12.82 6.40
C GLU A 247 -6.42 12.60 5.69
N PRO A 248 -7.40 13.50 5.84
CA PRO A 248 -8.75 13.29 5.32
C PRO A 248 -8.81 13.04 3.80
N ALA A 249 -7.97 13.71 3.02
CA ALA A 249 -7.92 13.51 1.57
C ALA A 249 -7.41 12.12 1.21
N THR A 250 -6.34 11.68 1.86
CA THR A 250 -5.70 10.38 1.66
C THR A 250 -6.59 9.23 2.14
N TYR A 251 -7.28 9.40 3.28
CA TYR A 251 -8.28 8.46 3.77
C TYR A 251 -9.40 8.23 2.73
N ARG A 252 -9.94 9.31 2.12
CA ARG A 252 -10.94 9.19 1.06
C ARG A 252 -10.41 8.44 -0.17
N LEU A 253 -9.16 8.71 -0.56
CA LEU A 253 -8.51 7.99 -1.66
C LEU A 253 -8.38 6.49 -1.35
N ALA A 254 -8.01 6.13 -0.14
CA ALA A 254 -7.96 4.72 0.28
C ALA A 254 -9.32 4.06 0.13
N LYS A 255 -10.38 4.68 0.64
CA LYS A 255 -11.77 4.17 0.48
C LYS A 255 -12.17 4.01 -0.98
N MET A 256 -11.93 5.00 -1.82
CA MET A 256 -12.22 4.93 -3.26
C MET A 256 -11.46 3.78 -3.92
N ASN A 257 -10.17 3.65 -3.63
CA ASN A 257 -9.31 2.61 -4.19
C ASN A 257 -9.79 1.20 -3.83
N LEU A 258 -10.11 0.98 -2.56
CA LEU A 258 -10.57 -0.33 -2.08
C LEU A 258 -11.96 -0.66 -2.62
N ALA A 259 -12.88 0.32 -2.61
CA ALA A 259 -14.23 0.17 -3.14
C ALA A 259 -14.22 -0.19 -4.63
N LEU A 260 -13.44 0.52 -5.45
CA LEU A 260 -13.32 0.23 -6.88
C LEU A 260 -12.81 -1.18 -7.19
N ARG A 261 -12.08 -1.80 -6.27
CA ARG A 261 -11.56 -3.17 -6.43
C ARG A 261 -12.40 -4.24 -5.74
N GLY A 262 -13.50 -3.85 -5.11
CA GLY A 262 -14.36 -4.76 -4.36
C GLY A 262 -13.68 -5.36 -3.14
N ILE A 263 -12.66 -4.67 -2.58
CA ILE A 263 -11.97 -5.12 -1.38
C ILE A 263 -12.76 -4.70 -0.16
N SER A 264 -13.27 -5.69 0.60
CA SER A 264 -13.94 -5.44 1.88
C SER A 264 -12.97 -4.80 2.85
N HIS A 265 -13.37 -3.66 3.47
CA HIS A 265 -12.46 -2.88 4.30
C HIS A 265 -13.19 -2.16 5.45
N ASN A 266 -12.44 -1.95 6.52
CA ASN A 266 -12.81 -1.07 7.63
C ASN A 266 -11.64 -0.11 7.89
N LEU A 267 -11.76 1.14 7.46
CA LEU A 267 -10.77 2.19 7.70
C LEU A 267 -11.17 3.11 8.88
N GLY A 268 -12.16 2.71 9.69
CA GLY A 268 -12.79 3.57 10.67
C GLY A 268 -13.84 4.50 10.02
N GLU A 269 -14.50 5.32 10.86
CA GLU A 269 -15.56 6.21 10.41
C GLU A 269 -15.04 7.52 9.83
N GLU A 270 -13.83 7.93 10.25
CA GLU A 270 -13.20 9.19 9.86
C GLU A 270 -11.67 9.06 9.79
N ALA A 271 -11.04 10.07 9.20
CA ALA A 271 -9.59 10.20 9.18
C ALA A 271 -9.09 10.64 10.56
N ASP A 272 -8.23 9.86 11.19
CA ASP A 272 -7.65 10.24 12.49
C ASP A 272 -6.30 9.55 12.76
N SER A 273 -5.60 10.06 13.75
CA SER A 273 -4.27 9.58 14.14
C SER A 273 -4.35 8.28 14.94
N SER A 274 -3.65 7.24 14.49
CA SER A 274 -3.51 5.96 15.18
C SER A 274 -2.88 6.06 16.57
N PHE A 275 -2.18 7.15 16.87
CA PHE A 275 -1.62 7.37 18.19
C PHE A 275 -2.63 7.98 19.16
N THR A 276 -3.29 9.07 18.78
CA THR A 276 -4.14 9.86 19.66
C THR A 276 -5.58 9.41 19.69
N HIS A 277 -6.05 8.78 18.62
CA HIS A 277 -7.40 8.23 18.50
C HIS A 277 -7.36 6.93 17.70
N ASP A 278 -7.03 5.85 18.36
CA ASP A 278 -6.98 4.50 17.81
C ASP A 278 -8.40 3.99 17.52
N LEU A 279 -8.80 4.02 16.25
CA LEU A 279 -10.14 3.61 15.79
C LEU A 279 -10.35 2.09 15.84
N HIS A 280 -9.27 1.32 15.99
CA HIS A 280 -9.30 -0.14 16.06
C HIS A 280 -8.87 -0.68 17.42
N LYS A 281 -8.93 0.15 18.47
CA LYS A 281 -8.54 -0.20 19.82
C LYS A 281 -9.23 -1.49 20.29
N GLY A 282 -8.40 -2.46 20.74
CA GLY A 282 -8.89 -3.76 21.21
C GLY A 282 -9.19 -4.78 20.12
N ILE A 283 -8.94 -4.45 18.87
CA ILE A 283 -8.97 -5.40 17.75
C ILE A 283 -7.55 -5.95 17.53
N TYR A 284 -7.45 -7.28 17.35
CA TYR A 284 -6.19 -7.98 17.11
C TYR A 284 -6.19 -8.61 15.73
N PHE A 285 -5.10 -8.42 14.99
CA PHE A 285 -4.97 -8.79 13.60
C PHE A 285 -4.02 -9.96 13.41
N ASP A 286 -4.31 -10.77 12.39
CA ASP A 286 -3.46 -11.90 12.00
C ASP A 286 -2.20 -11.39 11.30
N TYR A 287 -2.35 -10.34 10.47
CA TYR A 287 -1.26 -9.71 9.74
C TYR A 287 -1.30 -8.20 9.88
N ILE A 288 -0.11 -7.61 9.97
CA ILE A 288 0.06 -6.15 9.88
C ILE A 288 1.13 -5.86 8.84
N MET A 289 0.80 -5.03 7.85
CA MET A 289 1.75 -4.52 6.85
C MET A 289 1.71 -3.01 6.88
N ALA A 290 2.86 -2.36 7.05
CA ALA A 290 2.89 -0.91 7.17
C ALA A 290 4.17 -0.29 6.60
N ASN A 291 4.02 0.94 6.08
CA ASN A 291 5.13 1.83 5.79
C ASN A 291 4.93 3.15 6.54
N PRO A 292 5.19 3.18 7.86
CA PRO A 292 4.95 4.38 8.66
C PRO A 292 5.83 5.55 8.23
N PRO A 293 5.40 6.80 8.46
CA PRO A 293 6.25 7.98 8.26
C PRO A 293 7.54 7.86 9.10
N PHE A 294 8.71 7.88 8.42
CA PHE A 294 10.00 7.71 9.08
C PHE A 294 10.35 8.92 9.94
N ASN A 295 10.79 8.65 11.16
CA ASN A 295 11.25 9.68 12.10
C ASN A 295 10.20 10.78 12.35
N LEU A 296 8.93 10.42 12.39
CA LEU A 296 7.82 11.36 12.60
C LEU A 296 7.99 12.10 13.92
N LYS A 297 7.95 13.44 13.83
CA LYS A 297 7.94 14.35 14.98
C LYS A 297 6.52 14.82 15.28
N GLY A 298 6.30 15.33 16.49
CA GLY A 298 5.00 15.89 16.88
C GLY A 298 3.87 14.86 16.97
N TRP A 299 4.21 13.60 17.14
CA TRP A 299 3.26 12.49 17.31
C TRP A 299 2.72 12.38 18.74
N TYR A 300 3.52 12.84 19.71
CA TYR A 300 3.28 12.69 21.15
C TYR A 300 2.40 13.82 21.69
N ASN A 301 1.56 13.48 22.65
CA ASN A 301 0.91 14.40 23.57
C ASN A 301 0.85 13.77 24.97
N ASP A 302 0.56 14.56 26.00
CA ASP A 302 0.59 14.13 27.41
C ASP A 302 -0.37 12.97 27.72
N ASN A 303 -1.46 12.82 26.96
CA ASN A 303 -2.41 11.71 27.14
C ASN A 303 -1.78 10.36 26.79
N LEU A 304 -0.72 10.33 25.98
CA LEU A 304 -0.02 9.13 25.58
C LEU A 304 1.03 8.66 26.60
N LYS A 305 1.33 9.45 27.63
CA LYS A 305 2.37 9.13 28.61
C LYS A 305 2.16 7.77 29.29
N ASN A 306 0.92 7.45 29.63
CA ASN A 306 0.55 6.21 30.30
C ASN A 306 -0.31 5.30 29.40
N ASP A 307 -0.12 5.38 28.09
CA ASP A 307 -0.85 4.54 27.17
C ASP A 307 -0.50 3.06 27.36
N SER A 308 -1.52 2.20 27.34
CA SER A 308 -1.37 0.77 27.57
C SER A 308 -0.44 0.08 26.55
N ARG A 309 -0.28 0.65 25.36
CA ARG A 309 0.64 0.13 24.34
C ARG A 309 2.11 0.14 24.76
N TRP A 310 2.47 1.04 25.69
CA TRP A 310 3.85 1.17 26.21
C TRP A 310 4.10 0.46 27.54
N ALA A 311 3.07 -0.04 28.22
CA ALA A 311 3.14 -0.48 29.61
C ALA A 311 4.29 -1.47 29.90
N ASP A 312 4.48 -2.47 29.03
CA ASP A 312 5.49 -3.51 29.21
C ASP A 312 6.87 -3.15 28.63
N TYR A 313 6.94 -2.12 27.77
CA TYR A 313 8.13 -1.80 27.00
C TYR A 313 8.79 -0.46 27.39
N GLY A 314 7.99 0.47 27.90
CA GLY A 314 8.38 1.84 28.19
C GLY A 314 7.91 2.83 27.13
N THR A 315 7.69 4.07 27.54
CA THR A 315 7.21 5.15 26.67
C THR A 315 8.24 5.49 25.59
N PRO A 316 7.88 5.47 24.29
CA PRO A 316 8.78 5.87 23.22
C PRO A 316 9.21 7.33 23.32
N PRO A 317 10.38 7.71 22.76
CA PRO A 317 10.85 9.09 22.76
C PRO A 317 9.88 10.05 22.06
N GLU A 318 9.58 11.18 22.67
CA GLU A 318 8.67 12.20 22.12
C GLU A 318 9.18 12.77 20.79
N SER A 319 10.50 12.79 20.62
CA SER A 319 11.19 13.37 19.45
C SER A 319 11.04 12.54 18.17
N ASN A 320 10.66 11.24 18.29
CA ASN A 320 10.66 10.30 17.16
C ASN A 320 9.68 9.14 17.37
N ALA A 321 8.77 8.95 16.45
CA ALA A 321 7.70 7.94 16.52
C ALA A 321 8.10 6.52 16.14
N ASN A 322 9.34 6.23 15.72
CA ASN A 322 9.68 4.91 15.18
C ASN A 322 9.30 3.78 16.16
N TYR A 323 9.64 3.92 17.44
CA TYR A 323 9.27 2.92 18.45
C TYR A 323 7.81 3.00 18.89
N ALA A 324 7.15 4.14 18.73
CA ALA A 324 5.71 4.23 18.92
C ALA A 324 4.96 3.40 17.87
N TRP A 325 5.41 3.43 16.62
CA TRP A 325 4.88 2.55 15.56
C TRP A 325 5.12 1.07 15.85
N ILE A 326 6.35 0.69 16.26
CA ILE A 326 6.66 -0.70 16.64
C ILE A 326 5.69 -1.19 17.72
N LEU A 327 5.51 -0.40 18.81
CA LEU A 327 4.67 -0.82 19.93
C LEU A 327 3.18 -0.76 19.59
N HIS A 328 2.74 0.19 18.76
CA HIS A 328 1.37 0.20 18.25
C HIS A 328 1.09 -1.06 17.41
N ILE A 329 1.95 -1.39 16.46
CA ILE A 329 1.85 -2.61 15.65
C ILE A 329 1.82 -3.85 16.54
N LEU A 330 2.75 -3.96 17.49
CA LEU A 330 2.81 -5.11 18.40
C LEU A 330 1.56 -5.25 19.25
N SER A 331 0.98 -4.13 19.72
CA SER A 331 -0.23 -4.13 20.55
C SER A 331 -1.49 -4.61 19.81
N HIS A 332 -1.46 -4.54 18.49
CA HIS A 332 -2.55 -5.01 17.61
C HIS A 332 -2.31 -6.38 16.98
N LEU A 333 -1.16 -7.01 17.22
CA LEU A 333 -0.93 -8.36 16.75
C LEU A 333 -1.67 -9.38 17.58
N ARG A 334 -2.37 -10.32 16.92
CA ARG A 334 -3.03 -11.45 17.56
C ARG A 334 -2.02 -12.29 18.33
N ALA A 335 -2.26 -12.46 19.62
CA ALA A 335 -1.39 -13.28 20.48
C ALA A 335 -1.21 -14.69 19.92
N SER A 336 0.00 -15.21 19.95
CA SER A 336 0.41 -16.55 19.53
C SER A 336 0.29 -16.88 18.03
N GLN A 337 -0.11 -15.92 17.18
CA GLN A 337 -0.29 -16.17 15.75
C GLN A 337 0.11 -14.99 14.86
N GLY A 338 -0.09 -13.74 15.33
CA GLY A 338 0.05 -12.54 14.52
C GLY A 338 1.48 -12.30 14.03
N VAL A 339 1.61 -11.90 12.77
CA VAL A 339 2.88 -11.56 12.12
C VAL A 339 2.77 -10.16 11.52
N ALA A 340 3.80 -9.33 11.71
CA ALA A 340 3.88 -8.02 11.09
C ALA A 340 5.15 -7.88 10.24
N GLY A 341 5.00 -7.29 9.04
CA GLY A 341 6.11 -6.83 8.21
C GLY A 341 5.97 -5.34 7.94
N PHE A 342 6.91 -4.52 8.40
CA PHE A 342 6.82 -3.06 8.26
C PHE A 342 8.18 -2.41 8.09
N LEU A 343 8.18 -1.19 7.56
CA LEU A 343 9.38 -0.47 7.18
C LEU A 343 9.73 0.61 8.19
N LEU A 344 11.00 0.76 8.51
CA LEU A 344 11.54 1.88 9.29
C LEU A 344 12.88 2.34 8.75
N ALA A 345 13.25 3.57 9.05
CA ALA A 345 14.60 4.08 8.82
C ALA A 345 15.62 3.33 9.67
N ASN A 346 16.83 3.14 9.13
CA ASN A 346 17.90 2.36 9.79
C ASN A 346 18.30 2.89 11.18
N GLY A 347 18.04 4.15 11.50
CA GLY A 347 18.27 4.73 12.84
C GLY A 347 17.60 3.92 13.95
N ALA A 348 16.40 3.38 13.69
CA ALA A 348 15.66 2.56 14.66
C ALA A 348 16.41 1.29 15.12
N LEU A 349 17.41 0.81 14.37
CA LEU A 349 18.17 -0.38 14.69
C LEU A 349 19.15 -0.21 15.86
N GLY A 350 19.60 1.01 16.14
CA GLY A 350 20.71 1.23 17.07
C GLY A 350 20.64 2.50 17.91
N ASP A 351 19.57 3.29 17.85
CA ASP A 351 19.42 4.53 18.62
C ASP A 351 19.56 4.28 20.12
N SER A 352 20.36 5.14 20.78
CA SER A 352 20.65 5.03 22.23
C SER A 352 19.41 5.25 23.11
N ASP A 353 18.52 6.17 22.69
CA ASP A 353 17.35 6.57 23.46
C ASP A 353 16.27 5.47 23.53
N THR A 354 16.35 4.49 22.65
CA THR A 354 15.37 3.40 22.52
C THR A 354 15.91 2.05 22.97
N VAL A 355 17.15 1.98 23.47
CA VAL A 355 17.81 0.72 23.82
C VAL A 355 17.01 -0.12 24.82
N GLN A 356 16.32 0.49 25.79
CA GLN A 356 15.54 -0.25 26.79
C GLN A 356 14.27 -0.88 26.19
N ILE A 357 13.62 -0.19 25.25
CA ILE A 357 12.45 -0.75 24.55
C ILE A 357 12.91 -1.88 23.64
N ARG A 358 14.00 -1.68 22.89
CA ARG A 358 14.59 -2.68 21.99
C ARG A 358 15.02 -3.94 22.77
N LYS A 359 15.69 -3.77 23.91
CA LYS A 359 16.02 -4.86 24.81
C LYS A 359 14.79 -5.70 25.17
N ARG A 360 13.72 -5.07 25.65
CA ARG A 360 12.50 -5.77 26.04
C ARG A 360 11.81 -6.47 24.85
N LEU A 361 11.81 -5.88 23.66
CA LEU A 361 11.30 -6.52 22.45
C LEU A 361 12.04 -7.81 22.12
N ILE A 362 13.37 -7.81 22.27
CA ILE A 362 14.23 -8.96 22.03
C ILE A 362 14.07 -10.02 23.12
N GLU A 363 14.13 -9.63 24.40
CA GLU A 363 13.96 -10.54 25.54
C GLU A 363 12.59 -11.21 25.58
N ASN A 364 11.55 -10.53 25.05
CA ASN A 364 10.19 -11.07 24.92
C ASN A 364 9.95 -11.83 23.60
N ASP A 365 11.00 -12.12 22.83
CA ASP A 365 10.93 -12.84 21.56
C ASP A 365 9.94 -12.25 20.54
N LYS A 366 9.85 -10.92 20.43
CA LYS A 366 8.93 -10.25 19.49
C LYS A 366 9.55 -9.97 18.13
N VAL A 367 10.87 -9.77 18.06
CA VAL A 367 11.59 -9.52 16.81
C VAL A 367 11.98 -10.86 16.18
N GLU A 368 11.54 -11.10 14.95
CA GLU A 368 11.83 -12.34 14.22
C GLU A 368 12.92 -12.15 13.17
N ALA A 369 12.82 -11.10 12.35
CA ALA A 369 13.83 -10.82 11.35
C ALA A 369 14.03 -9.32 11.12
N ILE A 370 15.25 -8.95 10.72
CA ILE A 370 15.68 -7.60 10.35
C ILE A 370 16.37 -7.68 8.98
N ILE A 371 15.78 -7.01 7.98
CA ILE A 371 16.27 -7.04 6.60
C ILE A 371 16.60 -5.63 6.14
N ILE A 372 17.88 -5.31 5.91
CA ILE A 372 18.26 -4.02 5.30
C ILE A 372 18.04 -4.11 3.78
N LEU A 373 17.27 -3.15 3.27
CA LEU A 373 16.95 -3.05 1.85
C LEU A 373 17.99 -2.21 1.09
N PRO A 374 18.10 -2.37 -0.23
CA PRO A 374 18.91 -1.50 -1.07
C PRO A 374 18.52 -0.03 -0.92
N ARG A 375 19.46 0.86 -1.19
CA ARG A 375 19.16 2.29 -1.31
C ARG A 375 18.42 2.57 -2.62
N GLU A 376 17.82 3.74 -2.73
CA GLU A 376 17.17 4.22 -3.97
C GLU A 376 15.94 3.39 -4.42
N LEU A 377 15.35 2.58 -3.52
CA LEU A 377 14.08 1.89 -3.77
C LEU A 377 12.89 2.88 -3.79
N PHE A 378 12.95 3.92 -2.96
CA PHE A 378 11.88 4.91 -2.83
C PHE A 378 12.13 6.12 -3.72
N ILE A 379 11.08 6.61 -4.40
CA ILE A 379 11.18 7.76 -5.33
C ILE A 379 11.50 9.05 -4.56
N THR A 380 10.98 9.19 -3.35
CA THR A 380 11.02 10.42 -2.56
C THR A 380 12.21 10.55 -1.63
N THR A 381 12.90 9.44 -1.33
CA THR A 381 14.02 9.43 -0.38
C THR A 381 15.13 8.48 -0.81
N ASP A 382 16.37 8.89 -0.59
CA ASP A 382 17.57 8.05 -0.76
C ASP A 382 17.96 7.33 0.55
N ILE A 383 17.09 7.41 1.57
CA ILE A 383 17.35 6.82 2.90
C ILE A 383 17.32 5.29 2.76
N SER A 384 18.29 4.64 3.35
CA SER A 384 18.28 3.19 3.51
C SER A 384 17.20 2.80 4.52
N VAL A 385 16.37 1.85 4.13
CA VAL A 385 15.19 1.42 4.87
C VAL A 385 15.37 -0.04 5.29
N THR A 386 14.85 -0.37 6.46
CA THR A 386 14.87 -1.71 7.01
C THR A 386 13.45 -2.27 7.09
N LEU A 387 13.27 -3.47 6.58
CA LEU A 387 12.08 -4.27 6.84
C LEU A 387 12.26 -4.99 8.19
N TRP A 388 11.33 -4.75 9.10
CA TRP A 388 11.18 -5.43 10.37
C TRP A 388 10.10 -6.48 10.25
N ILE A 389 10.37 -7.68 10.79
CA ILE A 389 9.36 -8.71 10.99
C ILE A 389 9.20 -8.94 12.48
N LEU A 390 7.99 -8.68 13.00
CA LEU A 390 7.58 -9.10 14.34
C LEU A 390 6.70 -10.34 14.23
N ASN A 391 6.86 -11.27 15.15
CA ASN A 391 6.08 -12.50 15.18
C ASN A 391 5.68 -12.85 16.61
N GLN A 392 4.41 -13.13 16.84
CA GLN A 392 3.89 -13.58 18.12
C GLN A 392 4.07 -15.09 18.32
N ASN A 393 4.41 -15.87 17.28
CA ASN A 393 4.66 -17.30 17.34
C ASN A 393 6.09 -17.64 16.88
N LYS A 394 7.03 -17.60 17.81
CA LYS A 394 8.39 -18.12 17.59
C LYS A 394 8.58 -19.56 18.08
N LYS A 395 7.59 -20.10 18.81
CA LYS A 395 7.65 -21.51 19.32
C LYS A 395 7.52 -22.54 18.21
N GLY A 396 7.01 -22.13 17.05
CA GLY A 396 6.81 -23.03 15.92
C GLY A 396 5.41 -23.64 15.87
N GLY A 397 5.28 -24.73 15.12
CA GLY A 397 4.01 -25.40 14.84
C GLY A 397 3.56 -25.23 13.40
N GLU A 398 2.31 -25.61 13.09
CA GLU A 398 1.77 -25.55 11.74
C GLU A 398 1.45 -24.10 11.32
N TYR A 399 1.90 -23.73 10.12
CA TYR A 399 1.65 -22.42 9.52
C TYR A 399 1.59 -22.54 7.99
N HIS A 400 0.44 -22.27 7.38
CA HIS A 400 0.21 -22.36 5.93
C HIS A 400 0.70 -23.67 5.29
N GLY A 401 0.47 -24.82 5.97
CA GLY A 401 0.88 -26.13 5.49
C GLY A 401 2.38 -26.42 5.61
N ARG A 402 3.12 -25.62 6.38
CA ARG A 402 4.52 -25.84 6.73
C ARG A 402 4.64 -26.04 8.24
N THR A 403 5.46 -26.98 8.67
CA THR A 403 5.86 -27.13 10.06
C THR A 403 7.03 -26.21 10.35
N LEU A 404 6.80 -25.25 11.25
CA LEU A 404 7.82 -24.30 11.68
C LEU A 404 8.57 -24.85 12.91
N ARG A 405 9.89 -24.67 12.95
CA ARG A 405 10.72 -24.98 14.13
C ARG A 405 10.54 -23.94 15.25
N ASN A 406 11.00 -24.28 16.44
CA ASN A 406 11.19 -23.28 17.50
C ASN A 406 12.33 -22.33 17.12
N ARG A 407 12.05 -21.02 17.19
CA ARG A 407 12.96 -19.92 16.89
C ARG A 407 13.04 -18.91 18.04
N GLU A 408 12.59 -19.33 19.25
CA GLU A 408 12.77 -18.51 20.44
C GLU A 408 14.26 -18.22 20.65
N HIS A 409 14.55 -17.00 21.08
CA HIS A 409 15.89 -16.49 21.35
C HIS A 409 16.82 -16.37 20.12
N GLU A 410 16.27 -16.36 18.90
CA GLU A 410 16.99 -16.15 17.66
C GLU A 410 16.37 -15.00 16.86
N ILE A 411 17.21 -14.26 16.13
CA ILE A 411 16.77 -13.25 15.13
C ILE A 411 17.53 -13.50 13.83
N LEU A 412 16.80 -13.52 12.72
CA LEU A 412 17.41 -13.58 11.39
C LEU A 412 17.77 -12.17 10.91
N PHE A 413 19.04 -11.96 10.60
CA PHE A 413 19.53 -10.75 9.94
C PHE A 413 19.77 -11.01 8.46
N MET A 414 19.31 -10.10 7.57
CA MET A 414 19.63 -10.14 6.15
C MET A 414 20.13 -8.76 5.68
N ASP A 415 21.11 -8.78 4.77
CA ASP A 415 21.65 -7.58 4.15
C ASP A 415 21.47 -7.65 2.63
N LEU A 416 20.50 -6.92 2.10
CA LEU A 416 20.18 -6.88 0.67
C LEU A 416 20.74 -5.61 -0.02
N ARG A 417 21.59 -4.83 0.64
CA ARG A 417 22.08 -3.55 0.12
C ARG A 417 22.84 -3.68 -1.20
N THR A 418 23.43 -4.84 -1.46
CA THR A 418 24.15 -5.11 -2.69
C THR A 418 23.25 -5.51 -3.88
N TRP A 419 21.95 -5.74 -3.65
CA TRP A 419 21.00 -6.16 -4.69
C TRP A 419 20.54 -4.98 -5.54
N THR A 420 21.44 -4.44 -6.36
CA THR A 420 21.23 -3.21 -7.14
C THR A 420 21.30 -3.43 -8.66
N GLU A 421 21.31 -4.68 -9.12
CA GLU A 421 21.53 -5.06 -10.53
C GLU A 421 20.38 -4.56 -11.44
N ASN A 422 19.16 -4.43 -10.89
CA ASN A 422 17.98 -3.99 -11.61
C ASN A 422 17.74 -2.47 -11.51
N ALA A 423 18.82 -1.69 -11.51
CA ALA A 423 18.71 -0.25 -11.46
C ALA A 423 18.19 0.32 -12.79
N VAL A 424 17.13 1.12 -12.73
CA VAL A 424 16.53 1.81 -13.87
C VAL A 424 16.91 3.29 -13.82
N LYS A 425 17.35 3.86 -14.95
CA LYS A 425 17.55 5.30 -15.07
C LYS A 425 16.16 5.95 -15.26
N GLY A 426 15.64 6.57 -14.21
CA GLY A 426 14.48 7.45 -14.29
C GLY A 426 14.86 8.88 -14.71
N GLU A 427 13.89 9.76 -14.90
CA GLU A 427 14.12 11.19 -15.17
C GLU A 427 14.89 11.81 -13.98
N GLY A 428 16.23 11.86 -14.09
CA GLY A 428 17.12 12.57 -13.18
C GLY A 428 17.66 11.81 -11.97
N LYS A 429 17.14 10.62 -11.62
CA LYS A 429 17.65 9.79 -10.50
C LYS A 429 17.70 8.32 -10.88
N LYS A 430 18.68 7.61 -10.33
CA LYS A 430 18.75 6.15 -10.38
C LYS A 430 17.68 5.58 -9.45
N LYS A 431 16.90 4.60 -9.89
CA LYS A 431 15.95 3.86 -9.10
C LYS A 431 16.35 2.39 -9.10
N VAL A 432 16.48 1.80 -7.93
CA VAL A 432 16.67 0.35 -7.76
C VAL A 432 15.30 -0.32 -7.70
N LEU A 433 15.17 -1.49 -8.31
CA LEU A 433 13.99 -2.34 -8.23
C LEU A 433 14.42 -3.73 -7.78
N LEU A 434 13.63 -4.37 -6.92
CA LEU A 434 13.81 -5.78 -6.61
C LEU A 434 13.13 -6.63 -7.70
N SER A 435 13.88 -7.55 -8.30
CA SER A 435 13.28 -8.49 -9.25
C SER A 435 12.46 -9.56 -8.52
N GLU A 436 11.55 -10.22 -9.25
CA GLU A 436 10.81 -11.36 -8.73
C GLU A 436 11.74 -12.44 -8.17
N GLU A 437 12.85 -12.72 -8.86
CA GLU A 437 13.85 -13.72 -8.41
C GLU A 437 14.49 -13.31 -7.08
N GLN A 438 14.82 -12.02 -6.90
CA GLN A 438 15.37 -11.49 -5.66
C GLN A 438 14.36 -11.58 -4.52
N ILE A 439 13.09 -11.23 -4.78
CA ILE A 439 12.00 -11.35 -3.80
C ILE A 439 11.82 -12.81 -3.37
N GLN A 440 11.74 -13.74 -4.32
CA GLN A 440 11.61 -15.18 -4.03
C GLN A 440 12.84 -15.72 -3.28
N LYS A 441 14.05 -15.25 -3.60
CA LYS A 441 15.28 -15.63 -2.88
C LYS A 441 15.26 -15.15 -1.43
N ALA A 442 14.87 -13.91 -1.16
CA ALA A 442 14.74 -13.39 0.20
C ALA A 442 13.68 -14.15 1.01
N ALA A 443 12.52 -14.40 0.41
CA ALA A 443 11.47 -15.19 1.03
C ALA A 443 11.92 -16.65 1.28
N TYR A 444 12.63 -17.26 0.34
CA TYR A 444 13.18 -18.60 0.50
C TYR A 444 14.17 -18.68 1.68
N ILE A 445 15.07 -17.70 1.82
CA ILE A 445 15.99 -17.62 2.96
C ILE A 445 15.20 -17.58 4.28
N TYR A 446 14.20 -16.70 4.36
CA TYR A 446 13.37 -16.55 5.56
C TYR A 446 12.55 -17.81 5.88
N HIS A 447 11.85 -18.37 4.90
CA HIS A 447 11.03 -19.57 5.09
C HIS A 447 11.85 -20.82 5.38
N SER A 448 13.04 -20.96 4.76
CA SER A 448 13.97 -22.07 5.06
C SER A 448 14.49 -21.98 6.48
N TRP A 449 14.82 -20.76 6.96
CA TRP A 449 15.22 -20.55 8.36
C TRP A 449 14.13 -20.95 9.35
N GLN A 450 12.86 -20.73 9.00
CA GLN A 450 11.71 -21.10 9.83
C GLN A 450 11.43 -22.61 9.82
N SER A 451 11.90 -23.36 8.82
CA SER A 451 11.49 -24.74 8.56
C SER A 451 12.07 -25.73 9.57
N GLU A 452 11.32 -26.79 9.85
CA GLU A 452 11.78 -27.93 10.66
C GLU A 452 13.04 -28.53 10.07
N GLY A 453 13.98 -28.95 10.93
CA GLY A 453 15.26 -29.51 10.52
C GLY A 453 16.37 -28.49 10.20
N THR A 454 16.08 -27.19 10.19
CA THR A 454 17.10 -26.16 10.06
C THR A 454 17.77 -25.89 11.40
N ASP A 455 19.11 -25.94 11.41
CA ASP A 455 19.91 -25.50 12.56
C ASP A 455 20.11 -23.99 12.50
N GLY A 456 19.38 -23.25 13.32
CA GLY A 456 19.45 -21.80 13.37
C GLY A 456 20.81 -21.26 13.77
N THR A 457 21.58 -21.99 14.59
CA THR A 457 22.90 -21.54 15.05
C THR A 457 23.94 -21.49 13.92
N ASN A 458 23.78 -22.33 12.90
CA ASN A 458 24.65 -22.40 11.73
C ASN A 458 24.02 -21.82 10.44
N TYR A 459 22.84 -21.20 10.55
CA TYR A 459 22.14 -20.64 9.40
C TYR A 459 22.75 -19.29 9.02
N ALA A 460 23.76 -19.33 8.18
CA ALA A 460 24.51 -18.15 7.76
C ALA A 460 25.09 -18.28 6.35
N VAL A 461 25.11 -17.16 5.64
CA VAL A 461 25.93 -16.94 4.45
C VAL A 461 26.60 -15.57 4.62
N PRO A 462 27.93 -15.51 4.58
CA PRO A 462 28.67 -14.26 4.70
C PRO A 462 28.11 -13.18 3.76
N GLU A 463 28.13 -11.93 4.21
CA GLU A 463 27.63 -10.75 3.48
C GLU A 463 26.15 -10.75 3.11
N LEU A 464 25.38 -11.82 3.41
CA LEU A 464 24.00 -11.90 3.00
C LEU A 464 23.04 -12.11 4.18
N TYR A 465 23.24 -13.15 4.99
CA TYR A 465 22.36 -13.39 6.13
C TYR A 465 23.03 -14.20 7.25
N ARG A 466 22.49 -14.04 8.46
CA ARG A 466 22.85 -14.85 9.62
C ARG A 466 21.74 -14.90 10.64
N SER A 467 21.47 -16.09 11.19
CA SER A 467 20.68 -16.26 12.41
C SER A 467 21.56 -16.03 13.63
N VAL A 468 21.09 -15.20 14.57
CA VAL A 468 21.88 -14.75 15.73
C VAL A 468 21.10 -14.95 17.01
N GLY A 469 21.74 -15.58 18.00
CA GLY A 469 21.13 -15.79 19.32
C GLY A 469 21.07 -14.52 20.16
N THR A 470 20.09 -14.45 21.06
CA THR A 470 19.85 -13.29 21.92
C THR A 470 21.05 -12.90 22.78
N GLU A 471 21.88 -13.85 23.24
CA GLU A 471 23.06 -13.55 24.05
C GLU A 471 24.12 -12.75 23.25
N GLU A 472 24.36 -13.10 22.00
CA GLU A 472 25.28 -12.33 21.14
C GLU A 472 24.73 -10.91 20.86
N ILE A 473 23.40 -10.78 20.68
CA ILE A 473 22.78 -9.45 20.46
C ILE A 473 22.94 -8.58 21.73
N LYS A 474 22.85 -9.18 22.90
CA LYS A 474 23.07 -8.52 24.19
C LYS A 474 24.51 -8.02 24.34
N GLU A 475 25.51 -8.85 23.96
CA GLU A 475 26.93 -8.48 23.94
C GLU A 475 27.17 -7.28 23.01
N ASN A 476 26.41 -7.16 21.92
CA ASN A 476 26.42 -6.02 21.00
C ASN A 476 25.52 -4.85 21.43
N ASN A 477 25.26 -4.69 22.74
CA ASN A 477 24.43 -3.63 23.33
C ASN A 477 23.00 -3.58 22.74
N TRP A 478 22.39 -4.74 22.52
CA TRP A 478 21.05 -4.87 21.96
C TRP A 478 20.87 -4.19 20.59
N SER A 479 21.96 -4.03 19.85
CA SER A 479 21.91 -3.45 18.51
C SER A 479 21.32 -4.44 17.52
N LEU A 480 20.40 -3.97 16.67
CA LEU A 480 19.80 -4.74 15.58
C LEU A 480 20.43 -4.37 14.21
N VAL A 481 21.57 -3.71 14.21
CA VAL A 481 22.29 -3.34 12.99
C VAL A 481 22.95 -4.57 12.36
N PRO A 482 22.51 -5.04 11.17
CA PRO A 482 22.99 -6.29 10.57
C PRO A 482 24.50 -6.37 10.39
N SER A 483 25.18 -5.27 10.09
CA SER A 483 26.66 -5.26 9.95
C SER A 483 27.42 -5.56 11.23
N LYS A 484 26.75 -5.64 12.39
CA LYS A 484 27.36 -6.10 13.64
C LYS A 484 27.21 -7.61 13.87
N HIS A 485 26.41 -8.26 13.03
CA HIS A 485 26.00 -9.65 13.22
C HIS A 485 26.33 -10.54 12.02
N ILE A 486 26.29 -10.00 10.80
CA ILE A 486 26.64 -10.72 9.57
C ILE A 486 28.15 -10.60 9.37
N GLU A 487 28.79 -11.71 9.06
CA GLU A 487 30.22 -11.74 8.71
C GLU A 487 30.43 -11.08 7.35
N PHE A 488 31.40 -10.18 7.27
CA PHE A 488 31.85 -9.55 6.04
C PHE A 488 33.24 -10.10 5.67
N ILE A 489 33.40 -10.46 4.40
CA ILE A 489 34.64 -10.93 3.87
C ILE A 489 35.54 -9.73 3.55
N ASP A 490 36.76 -9.75 4.03
CA ASP A 490 37.76 -8.73 3.66
C ASP A 490 38.29 -9.02 2.28
N HIS A 491 37.74 -8.40 1.26
CA HIS A 491 38.15 -8.55 -0.13
C HIS A 491 39.45 -7.80 -0.44
N ASP A 492 39.97 -6.98 0.47
CA ASP A 492 41.21 -6.22 0.27
C ASP A 492 42.47 -7.07 0.58
N LEU A 493 42.31 -8.19 1.24
CA LEU A 493 43.43 -9.10 1.56
C LEU A 493 44.11 -9.69 0.31
N ASP A 494 43.41 -9.76 -0.81
CA ASP A 494 43.96 -10.32 -2.07
C ASP A 494 44.44 -9.24 -3.05
N ILE A 495 44.35 -7.95 -2.69
CA ILE A 495 44.79 -6.84 -3.55
C ILE A 495 46.28 -6.57 -3.28
N ASP A 496 47.14 -6.80 -4.26
CA ASP A 496 48.50 -6.25 -4.24
C ASP A 496 48.43 -4.71 -4.35
N PHE A 497 48.42 -4.07 -3.20
CA PHE A 497 48.33 -2.64 -3.06
C PHE A 497 49.35 -1.88 -3.88
N LYS A 498 50.58 -2.43 -4.06
CA LYS A 498 51.63 -1.82 -4.89
C LYS A 498 51.34 -1.92 -6.38
N ALA A 499 50.79 -3.04 -6.83
CA ALA A 499 50.41 -3.22 -8.22
C ALA A 499 49.22 -2.32 -8.57
N GLU A 500 48.21 -2.22 -7.72
CA GLU A 500 47.02 -1.41 -7.95
C GLU A 500 47.31 0.09 -7.86
N MET A 501 48.15 0.55 -6.90
CA MET A 501 48.61 1.94 -6.86
C MET A 501 49.43 2.31 -8.10
N SER A 502 50.23 1.38 -8.63
CA SER A 502 50.96 1.63 -9.87
C SER A 502 50.05 1.73 -11.09
N ARG A 503 48.94 0.98 -11.12
CA ARG A 503 47.92 1.05 -12.16
C ARG A 503 47.18 2.39 -12.14
N ILE A 504 46.72 2.82 -10.96
CA ILE A 504 46.01 4.09 -10.76
C ILE A 504 46.91 5.30 -11.12
N GLN A 505 48.21 5.22 -10.89
CA GLN A 505 49.16 6.29 -11.26
C GLN A 505 49.47 6.36 -12.76
N GLN A 506 49.13 5.31 -13.53
CA GLN A 506 49.34 5.25 -14.97
C GLN A 506 48.08 5.60 -15.80
N GLU A 507 46.92 5.62 -15.18
CA GLU A 507 45.66 6.22 -15.68
C GLU A 507 45.55 7.72 -15.36
#